data_c17f701fee64d75257c3c01ae5b1d735
#
_entry.id   c17f701fee64d75257c3c01ae5b1d735
#
_cell.length_a   1.000
_cell.length_b   1.000
_cell.length_c   1.000
_cell.angle_alpha   90.00
_cell.angle_beta   90.00
_cell.angle_gamma   90.00
#
_symmetry.space_group_name_H-M   'P 1'
#
loop_
_entity.id
_entity.type
_entity.pdbx_description
1 polymer ?
#
loop_
_entity_poly.entity_id
_entity_poly.type
_entity_poly.pdbx_seq_one_letter_code
_entity_poly.pdbx_strand_id
1 'polypeptide(L)'
;MTLKNFLKFEMACLCLALSLFSLASWADSSEQESTKASSYLLMEASTSSSSINWDIDDNGQADALTDGLMFLRYAFGLNGDSLLNGLISSDSVITSSAEIEAELAAVYASSGDIDGNGSVDALTDGLLLLRYLFGLTGTNLTNGVVGDGATKTQSAALESYMSGLMPQAPYIKLNGSALVSHEQATVYNDAGATATDVTDGSVEVVKSGTVDASEAGTYIISYSATDSEGNISRILTRSVTVADTTAPIITLLGEPALEIELDTSYEDAGA
;
A
#
# COMPACT_ATOMS: atom_id res chain seq x y z
N MET A 1 -24.97 13.15 35.13
CA MET A 1 -23.73 13.87 34.83
C MET A 1 -24.08 14.90 33.77
N THR A 2 -24.08 16.20 34.08
CA THR A 2 -24.72 17.23 33.25
C THR A 2 -23.76 17.75 32.18
N LEU A 3 -24.32 18.12 31.03
CA LEU A 3 -23.68 18.66 29.83
C LEU A 3 -22.63 19.77 30.08
N LYS A 4 -22.68 20.43 31.24
CA LYS A 4 -21.73 21.46 31.67
C LYS A 4 -20.32 20.93 32.04
N ASN A 5 -20.18 19.63 32.32
CA ASN A 5 -18.88 19.05 32.69
C ASN A 5 -18.12 18.52 31.47
N PHE A 6 -18.80 18.30 30.35
CA PHE A 6 -18.17 17.87 29.11
C PHE A 6 -17.44 19.04 28.41
N LEU A 7 -18.06 20.24 28.40
CA LEU A 7 -17.46 21.44 27.79
C LEU A 7 -16.24 21.99 28.54
N LYS A 8 -16.06 21.65 29.84
CA LYS A 8 -14.89 22.10 30.60
C LYS A 8 -13.63 21.25 30.39
N PHE A 9 -13.78 20.04 29.88
CA PHE A 9 -12.64 19.14 29.63
C PHE A 9 -11.97 19.45 28.28
N GLU A 10 -12.75 19.84 27.26
CA GLU A 10 -12.19 20.22 25.96
C GLU A 10 -11.48 21.58 25.96
N MET A 11 -11.91 22.53 26.81
CA MET A 11 -11.25 23.84 26.91
C MET A 11 -9.92 23.79 27.69
N ALA A 12 -9.68 22.78 28.51
CA ALA A 12 -8.42 22.61 29.23
C ALA A 12 -7.30 22.02 28.37
N CYS A 13 -7.62 21.21 27.37
CA CYS A 13 -6.65 20.69 26.39
C CYS A 13 -6.20 21.72 25.37
N LEU A 14 -7.05 22.70 25.03
CA LEU A 14 -6.72 23.73 24.03
C LEU A 14 -5.82 24.85 24.59
N CYS A 15 -5.84 25.09 25.92
CA CYS A 15 -5.00 26.11 26.56
C CYS A 15 -3.57 25.65 26.88
N LEU A 16 -3.29 24.32 26.86
CA LEU A 16 -1.92 23.82 27.11
C LEU A 16 -1.04 23.81 25.84
N ALA A 17 -1.63 23.95 24.67
CA ALA A 17 -0.91 24.00 23.39
C ALA A 17 -0.44 25.40 22.97
N LEU A 18 -0.87 26.45 23.67
CA LEU A 18 -0.59 27.86 23.31
C LEU A 18 0.42 28.59 24.22
N SER A 19 1.02 27.92 25.22
CA SER A 19 1.92 28.57 26.18
C SER A 19 3.42 28.23 26.04
N LEU A 20 3.85 27.63 24.91
CA LEU A 20 5.28 27.31 24.66
C LEU A 20 5.89 28.02 23.45
N PHE A 21 5.30 29.14 23.03
CA PHE A 21 5.90 29.98 21.99
C PHE A 21 6.23 31.38 22.51
N SER A 22 7.28 31.50 23.32
CA SER A 22 8.10 32.73 23.39
C SER A 22 9.43 32.43 24.07
N LEU A 23 10.48 32.74 23.35
CA LEU A 23 11.89 32.94 23.70
C LEU A 23 12.86 32.01 22.97
N ALA A 24 13.38 32.48 21.86
CA ALA A 24 14.78 32.77 21.68
C ALA A 24 15.08 33.04 20.21
N SER A 25 15.36 34.30 19.94
CA SER A 25 16.13 34.71 18.77
C SER A 25 17.59 34.32 18.98
N TRP A 26 18.19 33.56 18.06
CA TRP A 26 19.61 33.66 17.67
C TRP A 26 19.80 32.95 16.33
N ALA A 27 20.50 33.64 15.49
CA ALA A 27 20.66 33.54 14.06
C ALA A 27 21.43 32.31 13.56
N ASP A 28 21.07 31.99 12.32
CA ASP A 28 21.95 31.74 11.17
C ASP A 28 22.30 30.29 10.80
N SER A 29 22.03 29.97 9.53
CA SER A 29 22.61 28.91 8.69
C SER A 29 22.18 27.44 8.91
N SER A 30 20.86 27.16 9.12
CA SER A 30 20.37 25.77 9.00
C SER A 30 18.95 25.63 8.42
N GLU A 31 18.45 26.62 7.70
CA GLU A 31 17.05 26.63 7.23
C GLU A 31 16.76 25.73 6.01
N GLN A 32 17.73 25.07 5.42
CA GLN A 32 17.49 24.20 4.24
C GLN A 32 17.25 22.71 4.57
N GLU A 33 17.58 22.23 5.75
CA GLU A 33 17.28 20.82 6.13
C GLU A 33 15.94 20.64 6.85
N SER A 34 15.41 21.70 7.48
CA SER A 34 14.16 21.64 8.22
C SER A 34 12.91 21.57 7.34
N THR A 35 12.95 22.09 6.11
CA THR A 35 11.82 22.05 5.18
C THR A 35 11.65 20.73 4.48
N LYS A 36 12.72 19.92 4.36
CA LYS A 36 12.62 18.55 3.81
C LYS A 36 12.04 17.55 4.82
N ALA A 37 12.36 17.69 6.10
CA ALA A 37 11.83 16.80 7.15
C ALA A 37 10.34 17.05 7.43
N SER A 38 9.85 18.28 7.27
CA SER A 38 8.44 18.62 7.50
C SER A 38 7.50 18.12 6.39
N SER A 39 8.00 17.91 5.17
CA SER A 39 7.19 17.33 4.08
C SER A 39 6.99 15.83 4.19
N TYR A 40 7.87 15.11 4.91
CA TYR A 40 7.71 13.68 5.16
C TYR A 40 6.70 13.36 6.28
N LEU A 41 6.45 14.30 7.19
CA LEU A 41 5.52 14.13 8.32
C LEU A 41 4.07 14.50 8.00
N LEU A 42 3.79 15.08 6.83
CA LEU A 42 2.43 15.42 6.39
C LEU A 42 1.81 14.39 5.44
N MET A 43 2.51 13.29 5.13
CA MET A 43 2.00 12.21 4.27
C MET A 43 1.36 11.04 5.04
N GLU A 44 1.33 11.09 6.38
CA GLU A 44 0.78 10.01 7.22
C GLU A 44 -0.61 10.28 7.79
N ALA A 45 -1.37 11.21 7.25
CA ALA A 45 -2.75 11.38 7.66
C ALA A 45 -3.70 11.48 6.46
N SER A 46 -3.53 10.60 5.50
CA SER A 46 -4.68 10.12 4.75
C SER A 46 -5.35 9.08 5.65
N THR A 47 -6.15 9.52 6.61
CA THR A 47 -7.20 8.69 7.12
C THR A 47 -8.13 8.44 5.93
N SER A 48 -7.85 7.40 5.16
CA SER A 48 -8.89 6.77 4.37
C SER A 48 -9.97 6.47 5.40
N SER A 49 -11.11 7.12 5.30
CA SER A 49 -12.35 6.62 5.86
C SER A 49 -12.55 5.30 5.13
N SER A 50 -11.95 4.24 5.66
CA SER A 50 -12.10 2.90 5.13
C SER A 50 -13.59 2.61 5.23
N SER A 51 -14.29 2.75 4.11
CA SER A 51 -15.63 2.22 4.01
C SER A 51 -15.49 0.72 4.26
N ILE A 52 -16.25 0.18 5.23
CA ILE A 52 -16.26 -1.26 5.49
C ILE A 52 -16.50 -1.98 4.17
N ASN A 53 -15.56 -2.80 3.76
CA ASN A 53 -15.61 -3.56 2.52
C ASN A 53 -14.88 -4.92 2.69
N TRP A 54 -14.80 -5.73 1.65
CA TRP A 54 -14.17 -7.04 1.70
C TRP A 54 -12.64 -7.03 1.49
N ASP A 55 -12.02 -5.88 1.28
CA ASP A 55 -10.57 -5.70 1.21
C ASP A 55 -10.01 -5.54 2.63
N ILE A 56 -9.66 -6.65 3.25
CA ILE A 56 -9.26 -6.72 4.66
C ILE A 56 -7.83 -6.24 4.87
N ASP A 57 -6.96 -6.45 3.89
CA ASP A 57 -5.54 -6.08 3.98
C ASP A 57 -5.23 -4.70 3.36
N ASP A 58 -6.27 -3.97 2.91
CA ASP A 58 -6.23 -2.61 2.34
C ASP A 58 -5.29 -2.51 1.11
N ASN A 59 -5.17 -3.62 0.35
CA ASN A 59 -4.36 -3.60 -0.86
C ASN A 59 -5.10 -2.99 -2.07
N GLY A 60 -6.40 -2.73 -1.95
CA GLY A 60 -7.29 -2.17 -2.96
C GLY A 60 -8.04 -3.24 -3.76
N GLN A 61 -7.92 -4.51 -3.39
CA GLN A 61 -8.58 -5.63 -4.04
C GLN A 61 -9.11 -6.62 -3.00
N ALA A 62 -10.37 -7.01 -3.10
CA ALA A 62 -10.92 -8.09 -2.28
C ALA A 62 -10.72 -9.43 -3.00
N ASP A 63 -9.83 -10.25 -2.45
CA ASP A 63 -9.36 -11.48 -3.11
C ASP A 63 -9.73 -12.74 -2.30
N ALA A 64 -10.02 -13.85 -2.99
CA ALA A 64 -10.46 -15.09 -2.35
C ALA A 64 -9.39 -15.72 -1.47
N LEU A 65 -8.09 -15.64 -1.88
CA LEU A 65 -6.99 -16.36 -1.23
C LEU A 65 -6.31 -15.55 -0.11
N THR A 66 -6.66 -14.28 0.04
CA THR A 66 -6.25 -13.40 1.14
C THR A 66 -7.48 -13.07 1.99
N ASP A 67 -8.26 -12.09 1.60
CA ASP A 67 -9.39 -11.54 2.36
C ASP A 67 -10.48 -12.57 2.65
N GLY A 68 -10.89 -13.33 1.64
CA GLY A 68 -11.89 -14.39 1.79
C GLY A 68 -11.44 -15.47 2.78
N LEU A 69 -10.16 -15.88 2.75
CA LEU A 69 -9.63 -16.83 3.71
C LEU A 69 -9.39 -16.20 5.08
N MET A 70 -9.02 -14.93 5.19
CA MET A 70 -8.92 -14.21 6.47
C MET A 70 -10.29 -14.15 7.14
N PHE A 71 -11.35 -13.76 6.40
CA PHE A 71 -12.71 -13.73 6.93
C PHE A 71 -13.16 -15.14 7.37
N LEU A 72 -12.94 -16.17 6.55
CA LEU A 72 -13.31 -17.56 6.87
C LEU A 72 -12.59 -18.07 8.13
N ARG A 73 -11.27 -17.82 8.25
CA ARG A 73 -10.49 -18.23 9.42
C ARG A 73 -10.95 -17.49 10.68
N TYR A 74 -11.23 -16.19 10.57
CA TYR A 74 -11.74 -15.39 11.67
C TYR A 74 -13.11 -15.91 12.14
N ALA A 75 -14.01 -16.24 11.21
CA ALA A 75 -15.30 -16.85 11.51
C ALA A 75 -15.19 -18.23 12.19
N PHE A 76 -14.09 -18.97 11.95
CA PHE A 76 -13.74 -20.18 12.72
C PHE A 76 -13.10 -19.87 14.10
N GLY A 77 -12.91 -18.59 14.46
CA GLY A 77 -12.32 -18.19 15.74
C GLY A 77 -10.80 -18.21 15.77
N LEU A 78 -10.12 -18.27 14.60
CA LEU A 78 -8.67 -18.15 14.54
C LEU A 78 -8.27 -16.67 14.77
N ASN A 79 -7.11 -16.47 15.42
CA ASN A 79 -6.54 -15.16 15.71
C ASN A 79 -5.00 -15.20 15.68
N GLY A 80 -4.35 -14.04 15.78
CA GLY A 80 -2.90 -13.90 15.74
C GLY A 80 -2.28 -14.52 14.51
N ASP A 81 -1.11 -15.14 14.69
CA ASP A 81 -0.37 -15.77 13.58
C ASP A 81 -1.14 -16.89 12.89
N SER A 82 -2.05 -17.59 13.59
CA SER A 82 -2.85 -18.64 13.01
C SER A 82 -3.90 -18.13 12.01
N LEU A 83 -4.34 -16.88 12.19
CA LEU A 83 -5.21 -16.19 11.25
C LEU A 83 -4.47 -15.84 9.96
N LEU A 84 -3.26 -15.30 10.06
CA LEU A 84 -2.53 -14.69 8.94
C LEU A 84 -1.57 -15.63 8.20
N ASN A 85 -1.21 -16.77 8.77
CA ASN A 85 -0.17 -17.63 8.21
C ASN A 85 -0.39 -17.95 6.73
N GLY A 86 0.50 -17.42 5.86
CA GLY A 86 0.47 -17.61 4.42
C GLY A 86 -0.58 -16.77 3.67
N LEU A 87 -1.21 -15.77 4.33
CA LEU A 87 -2.23 -14.93 3.70
C LEU A 87 -1.78 -13.50 3.41
N ILE A 88 -0.69 -13.03 4.01
CA ILE A 88 -0.17 -11.68 3.73
C ILE A 88 0.55 -11.71 2.39
N SER A 89 0.09 -10.89 1.46
CA SER A 89 0.69 -10.71 0.14
C SER A 89 1.75 -9.60 0.14
N SER A 90 2.50 -9.47 -0.94
CA SER A 90 3.56 -8.44 -1.04
C SER A 90 3.01 -7.02 -1.23
N ASP A 91 1.73 -6.89 -1.56
CA ASP A 91 1.00 -5.63 -1.76
C ASP A 91 0.00 -5.32 -0.65
N SER A 92 -0.12 -6.19 0.37
CA SER A 92 -0.89 -5.92 1.58
C SER A 92 -0.35 -4.65 2.26
N VAL A 93 -1.24 -3.74 2.63
CA VAL A 93 -0.93 -2.52 3.40
C VAL A 93 -1.02 -2.82 4.89
N ILE A 94 -2.11 -3.46 5.30
CA ILE A 94 -2.28 -3.94 6.67
C ILE A 94 -1.65 -5.33 6.76
N THR A 95 -0.64 -5.48 7.61
CA THR A 95 0.14 -6.72 7.73
C THR A 95 0.22 -7.27 9.14
N SER A 96 -0.15 -6.47 10.15
CA SER A 96 -0.16 -6.92 11.54
C SER A 96 -1.46 -7.65 11.89
N SER A 97 -1.37 -8.71 12.69
CA SER A 97 -2.55 -9.47 13.11
C SER A 97 -3.55 -8.63 13.89
N ALA A 98 -3.07 -7.69 14.71
CA ALA A 98 -3.95 -6.83 15.51
C ALA A 98 -4.79 -5.87 14.64
N GLU A 99 -4.22 -5.31 13.57
CA GLU A 99 -4.92 -4.43 12.64
C GLU A 99 -5.89 -5.22 11.77
N ILE A 100 -5.48 -6.36 11.21
CA ILE A 100 -6.35 -7.27 10.46
C ILE A 100 -7.53 -7.76 11.31
N GLU A 101 -7.29 -8.12 12.57
CA GLU A 101 -8.37 -8.52 13.49
C GLU A 101 -9.34 -7.38 13.77
N ALA A 102 -8.86 -6.13 13.83
CA ALA A 102 -9.72 -4.97 14.01
C ALA A 102 -10.62 -4.73 12.78
N GLU A 103 -10.06 -4.83 11.55
CA GLU A 103 -10.82 -4.74 10.30
C GLU A 103 -11.84 -5.89 10.20
N LEU A 104 -11.42 -7.13 10.46
CA LEU A 104 -12.32 -8.29 10.46
C LEU A 104 -13.44 -8.16 11.49
N ALA A 105 -13.14 -7.64 12.69
CA ALA A 105 -14.17 -7.41 13.72
C ALA A 105 -15.19 -6.37 13.27
N ALA A 106 -14.76 -5.32 12.57
CA ALA A 106 -15.65 -4.29 12.02
C ALA A 106 -16.55 -4.86 10.92
N VAL A 107 -15.97 -5.59 9.96
CA VAL A 107 -16.71 -6.28 8.89
C VAL A 107 -17.67 -7.31 9.47
N TYR A 108 -17.23 -8.14 10.40
CA TYR A 108 -18.01 -9.17 11.06
C TYR A 108 -19.24 -8.60 11.77
N ALA A 109 -19.07 -7.49 12.50
CA ALA A 109 -20.14 -6.85 13.24
C ALA A 109 -21.16 -6.14 12.35
N SER A 110 -20.75 -5.64 11.18
CA SER A 110 -21.60 -4.80 10.31
C SER A 110 -22.19 -5.54 9.12
N SER A 111 -21.42 -6.45 8.54
CA SER A 111 -21.69 -7.01 7.21
C SER A 111 -21.44 -8.53 7.12
N GLY A 112 -20.94 -9.14 8.18
CA GLY A 112 -20.56 -10.56 8.18
C GLY A 112 -21.73 -11.54 8.02
N ASP A 113 -22.95 -11.19 8.47
CA ASP A 113 -24.17 -11.97 8.29
C ASP A 113 -24.68 -11.79 6.85
N ILE A 114 -24.05 -12.51 5.93
CA ILE A 114 -24.28 -12.38 4.49
C ILE A 114 -25.67 -12.88 4.10
N ASP A 115 -26.09 -14.01 4.65
CA ASP A 115 -27.38 -14.63 4.32
C ASP A 115 -28.55 -14.03 5.14
N GLY A 116 -28.26 -13.27 6.19
CA GLY A 116 -29.25 -12.56 6.99
C GLY A 116 -30.03 -13.46 7.93
N ASN A 117 -29.39 -14.51 8.47
CA ASN A 117 -30.00 -15.43 9.45
C ASN A 117 -29.86 -14.94 10.90
N GLY A 118 -29.08 -13.87 11.15
CA GLY A 118 -28.80 -13.28 12.46
C GLY A 118 -27.55 -13.79 13.13
N SER A 119 -26.76 -14.62 12.45
CA SER A 119 -25.47 -15.17 12.93
C SER A 119 -24.42 -15.03 11.83
N VAL A 120 -23.17 -14.89 12.21
CA VAL A 120 -22.05 -14.99 11.25
C VAL A 120 -21.35 -16.33 11.44
N ASP A 121 -21.48 -17.21 10.46
CA ASP A 121 -20.97 -18.57 10.53
C ASP A 121 -19.95 -18.88 9.44
N ALA A 122 -18.87 -19.56 9.80
CA ALA A 122 -17.82 -19.92 8.85
C ALA A 122 -18.32 -20.81 7.70
N LEU A 123 -19.24 -21.75 7.97
CA LEU A 123 -19.73 -22.72 6.99
C LEU A 123 -20.89 -22.20 6.12
N THR A 124 -21.44 -21.05 6.45
CA THR A 124 -22.44 -20.33 5.65
C THR A 124 -21.82 -19.06 5.09
N ASP A 125 -21.74 -17.97 5.86
CA ASP A 125 -21.26 -16.67 5.43
C ASP A 125 -19.81 -16.69 4.95
N GLY A 126 -18.93 -17.38 5.68
CA GLY A 126 -17.52 -17.52 5.28
C GLY A 126 -17.37 -18.23 3.94
N LEU A 127 -18.14 -19.30 3.71
CA LEU A 127 -18.12 -20.01 2.43
C LEU A 127 -18.85 -19.24 1.33
N LEU A 128 -19.91 -18.49 1.63
CA LEU A 128 -20.57 -17.61 0.66
C LEU A 128 -19.61 -16.56 0.14
N LEU A 129 -18.91 -15.83 1.04
CA LEU A 129 -17.92 -14.84 0.64
C LEU A 129 -16.80 -15.48 -0.18
N LEU A 130 -16.20 -16.55 0.31
CA LEU A 130 -15.10 -17.22 -0.38
C LEU A 130 -15.48 -17.66 -1.79
N ARG A 131 -16.66 -18.28 -1.96
CA ARG A 131 -17.17 -18.70 -3.27
C ARG A 131 -17.43 -17.50 -4.19
N TYR A 132 -18.01 -16.42 -3.66
CA TYR A 132 -18.24 -15.19 -4.41
C TYR A 132 -16.94 -14.60 -4.94
N LEU A 133 -15.93 -14.47 -4.08
CA LEU A 133 -14.62 -13.95 -4.47
C LEU A 133 -13.88 -14.88 -5.47
N PHE A 134 -14.19 -16.18 -5.49
CA PHE A 134 -13.76 -17.08 -6.58
C PHE A 134 -14.59 -16.94 -7.86
N GLY A 135 -15.56 -16.02 -7.92
CA GLY A 135 -16.41 -15.78 -9.09
C GLY A 135 -17.52 -16.79 -9.27
N LEU A 136 -17.89 -17.58 -8.24
CA LEU A 136 -19.02 -18.48 -8.31
C LEU A 136 -20.33 -17.70 -8.22
N THR A 137 -21.30 -18.08 -9.06
CA THR A 137 -22.62 -17.44 -9.15
C THR A 137 -23.73 -18.50 -9.17
N GLY A 138 -24.98 -18.06 -9.04
CA GLY A 138 -26.15 -18.93 -9.13
C GLY A 138 -26.13 -20.04 -8.07
N THR A 139 -26.51 -21.23 -8.46
CA THR A 139 -26.55 -22.41 -7.56
C THR A 139 -25.17 -22.85 -7.09
N ASN A 140 -24.09 -22.55 -7.83
CA ASN A 140 -22.73 -22.87 -7.41
C ASN A 140 -22.29 -22.00 -6.20
N LEU A 141 -22.84 -20.80 -6.10
CA LEU A 141 -22.63 -19.93 -4.95
C LEU A 141 -23.37 -20.44 -3.71
N THR A 142 -24.66 -20.80 -3.86
CA THR A 142 -25.59 -20.99 -2.73
C THR A 142 -25.73 -22.44 -2.23
N ASN A 143 -25.41 -23.44 -3.06
CA ASN A 143 -25.72 -24.84 -2.76
C ASN A 143 -25.03 -25.32 -1.47
N GLY A 144 -25.85 -25.65 -0.45
CA GLY A 144 -25.41 -26.19 0.83
C GLY A 144 -24.67 -25.23 1.75
N VAL A 145 -24.72 -23.90 1.51
CA VAL A 145 -24.04 -22.88 2.32
C VAL A 145 -24.94 -21.72 2.74
N VAL A 146 -26.23 -21.80 2.51
CA VAL A 146 -27.21 -20.86 3.05
C VAL A 146 -27.74 -21.43 4.36
N GLY A 147 -27.65 -20.63 5.42
CA GLY A 147 -28.02 -21.07 6.77
C GLY A 147 -29.53 -21.19 6.98
N ASP A 148 -29.89 -21.93 8.01
CA ASP A 148 -31.27 -22.01 8.45
C ASP A 148 -31.75 -20.64 8.95
N GLY A 149 -32.95 -20.21 8.53
CA GLY A 149 -33.51 -18.92 8.88
C GLY A 149 -33.03 -17.75 8.03
N ALA A 150 -32.20 -18.02 7.00
CA ALA A 150 -31.69 -17.00 6.10
C ALA A 150 -32.80 -16.18 5.44
N THR A 151 -32.63 -14.85 5.41
CA THR A 151 -33.53 -13.92 4.71
C THR A 151 -33.12 -13.70 3.27
N LYS A 152 -31.84 -13.88 2.94
CA LYS A 152 -31.28 -13.83 1.58
C LYS A 152 -30.94 -15.27 1.13
N THR A 153 -31.84 -15.91 0.41
CA THR A 153 -31.68 -17.31 -0.04
C THR A 153 -31.41 -17.43 -1.55
N GLN A 154 -31.70 -16.36 -2.30
CA GLN A 154 -31.48 -16.31 -3.74
C GLN A 154 -30.09 -15.81 -4.07
N SER A 155 -29.40 -16.48 -4.99
CA SER A 155 -28.04 -16.10 -5.40
C SER A 155 -27.93 -14.63 -5.81
N ALA A 156 -28.88 -14.13 -6.59
CA ALA A 156 -28.89 -12.72 -7.02
C ALA A 156 -28.93 -11.72 -5.85
N ALA A 157 -29.65 -12.03 -4.76
CA ALA A 157 -29.68 -11.19 -3.58
C ALA A 157 -28.37 -11.21 -2.80
N LEU A 158 -27.76 -12.39 -2.71
CA LEU A 158 -26.45 -12.58 -2.07
C LEU A 158 -25.32 -11.93 -2.89
N GLU A 159 -25.32 -12.12 -4.21
CA GLU A 159 -24.37 -11.48 -5.14
C GLU A 159 -24.48 -9.94 -5.07
N SER A 160 -25.70 -9.40 -5.07
CA SER A 160 -25.92 -7.95 -4.93
C SER A 160 -25.45 -7.41 -3.59
N TYR A 161 -25.65 -8.17 -2.50
CA TYR A 161 -25.17 -7.78 -1.17
C TYR A 161 -23.65 -7.75 -1.12
N MET A 162 -22.97 -8.82 -1.58
CA MET A 162 -21.52 -8.90 -1.55
C MET A 162 -20.86 -7.92 -2.52
N SER A 163 -21.45 -7.70 -3.71
CA SER A 163 -20.93 -6.71 -4.67
C SER A 163 -20.98 -5.27 -4.15
N GLY A 164 -21.98 -4.94 -3.33
CA GLY A 164 -22.10 -3.61 -2.70
C GLY A 164 -21.01 -3.31 -1.66
N LEU A 165 -20.22 -4.32 -1.27
CA LEU A 165 -19.13 -4.23 -0.30
C LEU A 165 -17.77 -4.54 -0.94
N MET A 166 -17.69 -4.61 -2.27
CA MET A 166 -16.39 -4.66 -2.97
C MET A 166 -15.70 -3.29 -2.90
N PRO A 167 -14.35 -3.24 -2.92
CA PRO A 167 -13.64 -1.97 -3.09
C PRO A 167 -14.19 -1.22 -4.31
N GLN A 168 -14.47 0.07 -4.11
CA GLN A 168 -15.03 0.91 -5.18
C GLN A 168 -13.96 1.66 -5.95
N ALA A 169 -12.77 1.82 -5.38
CA ALA A 169 -11.64 2.48 -6.02
C ALA A 169 -10.84 1.51 -6.89
N PRO A 170 -10.23 1.99 -7.98
CA PRO A 170 -9.39 1.14 -8.81
C PRO A 170 -8.23 0.50 -8.05
N TYR A 171 -8.02 -0.79 -8.26
CA TYR A 171 -6.80 -1.49 -7.84
C TYR A 171 -5.65 -1.08 -8.74
N ILE A 172 -4.52 -0.63 -8.14
CA ILE A 172 -3.33 -0.20 -8.86
C ILE A 172 -2.12 -1.04 -8.45
N LYS A 173 -1.29 -1.40 -9.43
CA LYS A 173 -0.08 -2.22 -9.24
C LYS A 173 1.09 -1.67 -10.03
N LEU A 174 2.28 -1.61 -9.39
CA LEU A 174 3.52 -1.26 -10.09
C LEU A 174 3.95 -2.36 -11.07
N ASN A 175 4.40 -1.98 -12.24
CA ASN A 175 5.11 -2.87 -13.15
C ASN A 175 6.59 -2.88 -12.77
N GLY A 176 7.07 -3.99 -12.20
CA GLY A 176 8.43 -4.13 -11.70
C GLY A 176 8.62 -3.61 -10.28
N SER A 177 9.88 -3.34 -9.90
CA SER A 177 10.26 -2.99 -8.51
C SER A 177 9.84 -1.60 -8.10
N ALA A 178 9.41 -1.43 -6.85
CA ALA A 178 9.20 -0.12 -6.22
C ALA A 178 10.53 0.60 -5.89
N LEU A 179 11.61 -0.15 -5.70
CA LEU A 179 12.96 0.38 -5.47
C LEU A 179 13.85 0.03 -6.66
N VAL A 180 14.43 1.04 -7.29
CA VAL A 180 15.27 0.89 -8.49
C VAL A 180 16.60 1.59 -8.26
N SER A 181 17.70 0.90 -8.55
CA SER A 181 19.04 1.49 -8.70
C SER A 181 19.30 1.73 -10.18
N HIS A 182 19.76 2.92 -10.54
CA HIS A 182 20.00 3.31 -11.93
C HIS A 182 21.38 3.95 -12.08
N GLU A 183 22.12 3.55 -13.13
CA GLU A 183 23.44 4.10 -13.44
C GLU A 183 23.33 5.53 -13.95
N GLN A 184 24.11 6.46 -13.38
CA GLN A 184 24.14 7.84 -13.78
C GLN A 184 24.53 8.01 -15.25
N ALA A 185 24.03 9.03 -15.91
CA ALA A 185 24.27 9.38 -17.32
C ALA A 185 23.79 8.30 -18.32
N THR A 186 22.96 7.34 -17.90
CA THR A 186 22.27 6.39 -18.79
C THR A 186 20.79 6.72 -18.91
N VAL A 187 20.09 6.19 -19.94
CA VAL A 187 18.66 6.47 -20.15
C VAL A 187 17.83 5.65 -19.17
N TYR A 188 17.05 6.34 -18.31
CA TYR A 188 16.07 5.70 -17.46
C TYR A 188 14.74 5.50 -18.19
N ASN A 189 14.27 4.24 -18.23
CA ASN A 189 12.96 3.88 -18.75
C ASN A 189 12.09 3.37 -17.61
N ASP A 190 11.04 4.13 -17.31
CA ASP A 190 10.09 3.76 -16.26
C ASP A 190 9.16 2.63 -16.71
N ALA A 191 9.06 1.57 -15.90
CA ALA A 191 8.18 0.44 -16.17
C ALA A 191 6.69 0.77 -15.98
N GLY A 192 6.38 1.88 -15.29
CA GLY A 192 5.01 2.33 -15.07
C GLY A 192 4.23 1.50 -14.05
N ALA A 193 2.91 1.63 -14.12
CA ALA A 193 1.93 0.87 -13.33
C ALA A 193 0.73 0.50 -14.21
N THR A 194 -0.10 -0.43 -13.74
CA THR A 194 -1.39 -0.78 -14.32
C THR A 194 -2.49 -0.59 -13.29
N ALA A 195 -3.70 -0.25 -13.74
CA ALA A 195 -4.86 -0.15 -12.87
C ALA A 195 -6.06 -0.87 -13.48
N THR A 196 -6.88 -1.47 -12.62
CA THR A 196 -8.12 -2.15 -12.97
C THR A 196 -9.21 -1.82 -11.96
N ASP A 197 -10.42 -1.74 -12.43
CA ASP A 197 -11.62 -1.54 -11.64
C ASP A 197 -12.65 -2.63 -11.95
N VAL A 198 -13.52 -2.94 -11.00
CA VAL A 198 -14.53 -4.00 -11.15
C VAL A 198 -15.59 -3.63 -12.20
N THR A 199 -15.91 -2.36 -12.31
CA THR A 199 -16.95 -1.83 -13.21
C THR A 199 -16.36 -1.40 -14.55
N ASP A 200 -15.25 -0.63 -14.51
CA ASP A 200 -14.65 -0.02 -15.70
C ASP A 200 -13.63 -0.93 -16.42
N GLY A 201 -13.18 -1.98 -15.76
CA GLY A 201 -12.10 -2.84 -16.25
C GLY A 201 -10.75 -2.15 -16.17
N SER A 202 -10.06 -1.95 -17.32
CA SER A 202 -8.76 -1.26 -17.32
C SER A 202 -8.95 0.25 -17.21
N VAL A 203 -8.27 0.85 -16.22
CA VAL A 203 -8.32 2.29 -15.92
C VAL A 203 -6.99 2.94 -16.23
N GLU A 204 -7.01 4.18 -16.72
CA GLU A 204 -5.80 4.94 -17.05
C GLU A 204 -5.03 5.32 -15.78
N VAL A 205 -3.70 5.09 -15.81
CA VAL A 205 -2.80 5.45 -14.71
C VAL A 205 -2.22 6.84 -14.95
N VAL A 206 -2.41 7.71 -13.98
CA VAL A 206 -1.78 9.04 -13.93
C VAL A 206 -0.43 8.92 -13.23
N LYS A 207 0.64 9.34 -13.94
CA LYS A 207 2.00 9.38 -13.43
C LYS A 207 2.41 10.81 -13.06
N SER A 208 3.05 11.00 -11.90
CA SER A 208 3.64 12.26 -11.45
C SER A 208 5.09 12.04 -11.00
N GLY A 209 5.94 13.04 -11.22
CA GLY A 209 7.38 12.96 -10.94
C GLY A 209 8.20 12.57 -12.17
N THR A 210 9.49 12.94 -12.13
CA THR A 210 10.48 12.67 -13.19
C THR A 210 11.80 12.23 -12.57
N VAL A 211 12.57 11.45 -13.31
CA VAL A 211 13.93 11.05 -12.93
C VAL A 211 14.90 11.83 -13.81
N ASP A 212 15.80 12.58 -13.20
CA ASP A 212 16.97 13.14 -13.90
C ASP A 212 18.14 12.15 -13.76
N ALA A 213 18.34 11.36 -14.80
CA ALA A 213 19.42 10.40 -14.80
C ALA A 213 20.83 11.01 -14.98
N SER A 214 20.92 12.31 -15.25
CA SER A 214 22.21 13.03 -15.33
C SER A 214 22.75 13.45 -13.95
N GLU A 215 21.88 13.52 -12.93
CA GLU A 215 22.25 13.92 -11.58
C GLU A 215 22.09 12.76 -10.60
N ALA A 216 23.11 12.50 -9.78
CA ALA A 216 23.03 11.54 -8.69
C ALA A 216 22.03 12.01 -7.63
N GLY A 217 21.13 11.12 -7.20
CA GLY A 217 20.09 11.46 -6.24
C GLY A 217 19.01 10.39 -6.15
N THR A 218 18.03 10.63 -5.29
CA THR A 218 16.84 9.77 -5.18
C THR A 218 15.63 10.53 -5.71
N TYR A 219 14.95 9.93 -6.67
CA TYR A 219 13.78 10.47 -7.36
C TYR A 219 12.57 9.63 -7.04
N ILE A 220 11.42 10.28 -6.84
CA ILE A 220 10.15 9.61 -6.57
C ILE A 220 9.22 9.81 -7.76
N ILE A 221 8.67 8.71 -8.26
CA ILE A 221 7.57 8.69 -9.22
C ILE A 221 6.34 8.18 -8.51
N SER A 222 5.23 8.90 -8.61
CA SER A 222 3.94 8.52 -8.02
C SER A 222 2.96 8.12 -9.10
N TYR A 223 2.10 7.15 -8.80
CA TYR A 223 1.07 6.63 -9.70
C TYR A 223 -0.26 6.58 -8.97
N SER A 224 -1.33 6.99 -9.66
CA SER A 224 -2.72 6.87 -9.22
C SER A 224 -3.61 6.60 -10.42
N ALA A 225 -4.84 6.15 -10.16
CA ALA A 225 -5.88 5.97 -11.16
C ALA A 225 -7.20 6.49 -10.61
N THR A 226 -8.10 6.91 -11.50
CA THR A 226 -9.44 7.38 -11.12
C THR A 226 -10.45 6.72 -12.08
N ASP A 227 -11.49 6.08 -11.52
CA ASP A 227 -12.55 5.45 -12.29
C ASP A 227 -13.57 6.45 -12.87
N SER A 228 -14.58 5.93 -13.57
CA SER A 228 -15.62 6.76 -14.18
C SER A 228 -16.58 7.39 -13.15
N GLU A 229 -16.67 6.84 -11.94
CA GLU A 229 -17.45 7.34 -10.83
C GLU A 229 -16.69 8.42 -10.01
N GLY A 230 -15.39 8.56 -10.22
CA GLY A 230 -14.54 9.52 -9.52
C GLY A 230 -13.85 8.98 -8.27
N ASN A 231 -13.89 7.66 -8.04
CA ASN A 231 -13.12 7.04 -6.97
C ASN A 231 -11.63 6.98 -7.36
N ILE A 232 -10.76 7.26 -6.41
CA ILE A 232 -9.32 7.36 -6.65
C ILE A 232 -8.62 6.19 -5.97
N SER A 233 -7.76 5.51 -6.72
CA SER A 233 -6.90 4.45 -6.19
C SER A 233 -5.97 4.95 -5.08
N ARG A 234 -5.42 4.06 -4.28
CA ARG A 234 -4.25 4.39 -3.46
C ARG A 234 -3.10 4.90 -4.35
N ILE A 235 -2.24 5.74 -3.79
CA ILE A 235 -1.06 6.24 -4.50
C ILE A 235 0.10 5.27 -4.28
N LEU A 236 0.63 4.71 -5.38
CA LEU A 236 1.86 3.93 -5.35
C LEU A 236 3.06 4.80 -5.74
N THR A 237 4.21 4.52 -5.15
CA THR A 237 5.45 5.24 -5.44
C THR A 237 6.56 4.30 -5.87
N ARG A 238 7.38 4.77 -6.81
CA ARG A 238 8.66 4.17 -7.15
C ARG A 238 9.79 5.11 -6.77
N SER A 239 10.74 4.61 -5.98
CA SER A 239 11.97 5.31 -5.63
C SER A 239 13.08 4.86 -6.57
N VAL A 240 13.67 5.81 -7.29
CA VAL A 240 14.80 5.57 -8.21
C VAL A 240 16.03 6.26 -7.66
N THR A 241 17.04 5.48 -7.28
CA THR A 241 18.33 6.00 -6.84
C THR A 241 19.29 6.01 -8.04
N VAL A 242 19.64 7.21 -8.50
CA VAL A 242 20.65 7.42 -9.54
C VAL A 242 22.00 7.59 -8.88
N ALA A 243 22.98 6.78 -9.27
CA ALA A 243 24.34 6.85 -8.78
C ALA A 243 25.32 6.40 -9.87
N ASP A 244 26.53 6.98 -9.89
CA ASP A 244 27.66 6.44 -10.68
C ASP A 244 28.26 5.27 -9.90
N THR A 245 28.05 4.07 -10.39
CA THR A 245 28.54 2.81 -9.81
C THR A 245 29.62 2.17 -10.69
N THR A 246 29.94 2.80 -11.82
CA THR A 246 30.91 2.28 -12.79
C THR A 246 32.32 2.70 -12.40
N ALA A 247 33.13 1.74 -11.96
CA ALA A 247 34.50 2.02 -11.62
C ALA A 247 35.32 2.42 -12.87
N PRO A 248 36.24 3.41 -12.75
CA PRO A 248 37.11 3.78 -13.85
C PRO A 248 38.05 2.63 -14.24
N ILE A 249 38.28 2.49 -15.53
CA ILE A 249 39.24 1.52 -16.07
C ILE A 249 40.61 2.22 -16.25
N ILE A 250 41.61 1.69 -15.59
CA ILE A 250 43.00 2.15 -15.77
C ILE A 250 43.68 1.29 -16.83
N THR A 251 44.22 1.91 -17.85
CA THR A 251 44.97 1.22 -18.89
C THR A 251 46.41 1.75 -18.90
N LEU A 252 47.40 0.87 -18.73
CA LEU A 252 48.80 1.26 -18.79
C LEU A 252 49.16 1.77 -20.19
N LEU A 253 49.91 2.89 -20.22
CA LEU A 253 50.49 3.44 -21.42
C LEU A 253 51.91 2.88 -21.54
N GLY A 254 52.11 1.75 -22.16
CA GLY A 254 53.39 1.09 -22.32
C GLY A 254 53.40 -0.36 -21.89
N GLU A 255 54.54 -0.95 -21.78
CA GLU A 255 54.71 -2.37 -21.41
C GLU A 255 54.49 -2.56 -19.90
N PRO A 256 53.80 -3.62 -19.47
CA PRO A 256 53.53 -3.90 -18.06
C PRO A 256 54.77 -4.30 -17.25
N ALA A 257 55.85 -4.67 -17.93
CA ALA A 257 57.15 -4.94 -17.36
C ALA A 257 58.25 -4.39 -18.30
N LEU A 258 59.13 -3.56 -17.77
CA LEU A 258 60.18 -2.93 -18.51
C LEU A 258 61.55 -3.23 -17.84
N GLU A 259 62.51 -3.70 -18.61
CA GLU A 259 63.91 -3.84 -18.18
C GLU A 259 64.68 -2.57 -18.59
N ILE A 260 65.32 -1.92 -17.64
CA ILE A 260 66.16 -0.75 -17.86
C ILE A 260 67.59 -1.06 -17.43
N GLU A 261 68.57 -0.51 -18.17
CA GLU A 261 69.94 -0.62 -17.79
C GLU A 261 70.32 0.23 -16.58
N LEU A 262 71.21 -0.24 -15.75
CA LEU A 262 71.73 0.49 -14.61
C LEU A 262 72.33 1.84 -15.06
N ASP A 263 72.05 2.89 -14.26
CA ASP A 263 72.49 4.27 -14.51
C ASP A 263 71.78 4.99 -15.70
N THR A 264 70.73 4.43 -16.28
CA THR A 264 69.85 5.14 -17.24
C THR A 264 68.73 5.82 -16.57
N SER A 265 68.25 6.95 -17.11
CA SER A 265 67.04 7.60 -16.63
C SER A 265 65.80 6.89 -17.18
N TYR A 266 64.82 6.66 -16.31
CA TYR A 266 63.53 6.11 -16.69
C TYR A 266 62.45 7.20 -16.60
N GLU A 267 61.63 7.31 -17.62
CA GLU A 267 60.46 8.12 -17.63
C GLU A 267 59.25 7.20 -17.79
N ASP A 268 58.33 7.25 -16.81
CA ASP A 268 57.15 6.40 -16.81
C ASP A 268 56.18 6.90 -17.88
N ALA A 269 55.66 5.99 -18.72
CA ALA A 269 54.67 6.30 -19.74
C ALA A 269 53.27 6.65 -19.15
N GLY A 270 53.04 6.27 -17.89
CA GLY A 270 51.81 6.56 -17.19
C GLY A 270 50.66 5.59 -17.49
N ALA A 271 49.46 6.01 -17.14
CA ALA A 271 48.21 5.27 -17.35
C ALA A 271 47.07 6.23 -17.78
#